data_8067f0895fd686e8a4f791ba771dcf78
#
_entry.id   8067f0895fd686e8a4f791ba771dcf78
#
_cell.length_a   1.000
_cell.length_b   1.000
_cell.length_c   1.000
_cell.angle_alpha   90.00
_cell.angle_beta   90.00
_cell.angle_gamma   90.00
#
_symmetry.space_group_name_H-M   'P 1'
#
loop_
_entity.id
_entity.type
_entity.pdbx_description
1 polymer ?
#
loop_
_entity_poly.entity_id
_entity_poly.type
_entity_poly.pdbx_seq_one_letter_code
_entity_poly.pdbx_strand_id
1 'polypeptide(L)'
;MNIIEHLTRTVTPILLNNSTDANRSSLLEKLYAILVARFADGHVYNGFASATIADNDTGFFDRLLPDASHRTTLVQELSKHYSVPEQETQSLVSRAAPLVLRELRTLAGNTPVNTFLGSHLSSVASAIPAWAYTFIPASVLGLMNINAAGAAPVVKTTTRTEEHLVATPKEDNGGLM
;
A
#
# COMPACT_ATOMS: atom_id res chain seq x y z
N MET A 1 -4.99 18.46 -1.06
CA MET A 1 -4.65 17.90 0.27
C MET A 1 -3.72 16.70 0.11
N ASN A 2 -2.69 16.63 0.94
CA ASN A 2 -1.80 15.47 0.96
C ASN A 2 -2.25 14.56 2.11
N ILE A 3 -2.82 13.40 1.75
CA ILE A 3 -3.37 12.47 2.74
C ILE A 3 -2.28 11.95 3.68
N ILE A 4 -1.10 11.65 3.15
CA ILE A 4 -0.01 11.12 3.97
C ILE A 4 0.42 12.16 5.00
N GLU A 5 0.54 13.41 4.58
CA GLU A 5 0.88 14.50 5.49
C GLU A 5 -0.19 14.69 6.57
N HIS A 6 -1.45 14.57 6.18
CA HIS A 6 -2.55 14.68 7.14
C HIS A 6 -2.46 13.57 8.19
N LEU A 7 -2.24 12.33 7.76
CA LEU A 7 -2.11 11.20 8.68
C LEU A 7 -0.88 11.37 9.59
N THR A 8 0.21 11.87 9.04
CA THR A 8 1.41 12.14 9.85
C THR A 8 1.10 13.13 10.96
N ARG A 9 0.27 14.11 10.68
CA ARG A 9 -0.08 15.12 11.67
C ARG A 9 -1.10 14.65 12.69
N THR A 10 -2.01 13.74 12.29
CA THR A 10 -3.13 13.36 13.17
C THR A 10 -2.91 12.02 13.85
N VAL A 11 -2.29 11.06 13.21
CA VAL A 11 -2.14 9.70 13.75
C VAL A 11 -0.80 9.50 14.44
N THR A 12 0.28 10.01 13.87
CA THR A 12 1.62 9.79 14.42
C THR A 12 1.74 10.25 15.88
N PRO A 13 1.23 11.43 16.28
CA PRO A 13 1.33 11.82 17.70
C PRO A 13 0.62 10.85 18.63
N ILE A 14 -0.47 10.23 18.19
CA ILE A 14 -1.18 9.24 18.99
C ILE A 14 -0.32 7.99 19.17
N LEU A 15 0.30 7.54 18.09
CA LEU A 15 1.08 6.31 18.12
C LEU A 15 2.39 6.46 18.89
N LEU A 16 3.00 7.63 18.81
CA LEU A 16 4.31 7.87 19.43
C LEU A 16 4.22 8.68 20.73
N ASN A 17 3.03 8.89 21.25
CA ASN A 17 2.82 9.67 22.48
C ASN A 17 3.53 11.03 22.41
N ASN A 18 3.41 11.71 21.27
CA ASN A 18 4.03 13.00 20.97
C ASN A 18 5.56 12.97 20.97
N SER A 19 6.17 11.79 20.85
CA SER A 19 7.61 11.67 20.67
C SER A 19 7.99 12.13 19.25
N THR A 20 9.21 12.65 19.11
CA THR A 20 9.70 13.19 17.84
C THR A 20 10.77 12.30 17.21
N ASP A 21 10.69 11.00 17.39
CA ASP A 21 11.65 10.06 16.83
C ASP A 21 11.56 10.04 15.30
N ALA A 22 12.65 10.42 14.62
CA ALA A 22 12.67 10.55 13.18
C ALA A 22 12.53 9.19 12.48
N ASN A 23 13.16 8.14 13.03
CA ASN A 23 13.09 6.81 12.42
C ASN A 23 11.67 6.27 12.46
N ARG A 24 11.01 6.39 13.60
CA ARG A 24 9.63 5.91 13.75
C ARG A 24 8.67 6.74 12.92
N SER A 25 8.88 8.04 12.85
CA SER A 25 8.04 8.92 12.01
C SER A 25 8.17 8.56 10.54
N SER A 26 9.39 8.30 10.06
CA SER A 26 9.63 7.89 8.68
C SER A 26 8.99 6.54 8.38
N LEU A 27 9.12 5.60 9.30
CA LEU A 27 8.47 4.28 9.18
C LEU A 27 6.97 4.44 9.04
N LEU A 28 6.36 5.25 9.89
CA LEU A 28 4.91 5.46 9.87
C LEU A 28 4.46 6.13 8.59
N GLU A 29 5.22 7.07 8.08
CA GLU A 29 4.88 7.73 6.83
C GLU A 29 4.78 6.74 5.68
N LYS A 30 5.74 5.82 5.57
CA LYS A 30 5.70 4.79 4.54
C LYS A 30 4.59 3.79 4.78
N LEU A 31 4.36 3.44 6.04
CA LEU A 31 3.25 2.56 6.39
C LEU A 31 1.92 3.17 6.00
N TYR A 32 1.73 4.47 6.25
CA TYR A 32 0.49 5.14 5.87
C TYR A 32 0.25 5.04 4.36
N ALA A 33 1.29 5.23 3.56
CA ALA A 33 1.16 5.13 2.11
C ALA A 33 0.69 3.73 1.70
N ILE A 34 1.24 2.70 2.32
CA ILE A 34 0.86 1.31 2.04
C ILE A 34 -0.60 1.07 2.47
N LEU A 35 -0.96 1.51 3.67
CA LEU A 35 -2.33 1.30 4.18
C LEU A 35 -3.36 2.04 3.33
N VAL A 36 -3.08 3.29 2.97
CA VAL A 36 -3.98 4.07 2.12
C VAL A 36 -4.17 3.37 0.78
N ALA A 37 -3.08 2.87 0.19
CA ALA A 37 -3.18 2.17 -1.08
C ALA A 37 -4.04 0.91 -0.96
N ARG A 38 -3.92 0.17 0.13
CA ARG A 38 -4.77 -1.01 0.31
C ARG A 38 -6.24 -0.63 0.46
N PHE A 39 -6.55 0.40 1.21
CA PHE A 39 -7.93 0.84 1.38
C PHE A 39 -8.51 1.47 0.11
N ALA A 40 -7.68 1.87 -0.83
CA ALA A 40 -8.15 2.38 -2.12
C ALA A 40 -8.75 1.27 -2.99
N ASP A 41 -8.43 0.02 -2.72
CA ASP A 41 -9.03 -1.12 -3.41
C ASP A 41 -10.43 -1.35 -2.86
N GLY A 42 -11.45 -1.27 -3.72
CA GLY A 42 -12.83 -1.47 -3.30
C GLY A 42 -13.09 -2.84 -2.70
N HIS A 43 -12.41 -3.87 -3.21
CA HIS A 43 -12.58 -5.22 -2.67
C HIS A 43 -12.04 -5.31 -1.24
N VAL A 44 -10.86 -4.74 -0.99
CA VAL A 44 -10.29 -4.69 0.36
C VAL A 44 -11.18 -3.86 1.28
N TYR A 45 -11.55 -2.65 0.85
CA TYR A 45 -12.34 -1.76 1.70
C TYR A 45 -13.69 -2.34 2.04
N ASN A 46 -14.34 -3.06 1.11
CA ASN A 46 -15.65 -3.63 1.35
C ASN A 46 -15.66 -4.59 2.54
N GLY A 47 -14.54 -5.20 2.86
CA GLY A 47 -14.43 -6.04 4.05
C GLY A 47 -14.54 -5.26 5.36
N PHE A 48 -14.41 -3.94 5.30
CA PHE A 48 -14.46 -3.08 6.49
C PHE A 48 -15.57 -2.04 6.41
N ALA A 49 -16.31 -1.97 5.31
CA ALA A 49 -17.20 -0.85 5.03
C ALA A 49 -18.25 -0.61 6.12
N SER A 50 -18.77 -1.67 6.70
CA SER A 50 -19.79 -1.56 7.77
C SER A 50 -19.21 -1.89 9.14
N ALA A 51 -17.90 -2.08 9.26
CA ALA A 51 -17.31 -2.48 10.53
C ALA A 51 -17.21 -1.30 11.49
N THR A 52 -17.50 -1.56 12.76
CA THR A 52 -17.16 -0.64 13.84
C THR A 52 -15.71 -0.90 14.21
N ILE A 53 -14.89 0.15 14.24
CA ILE A 53 -13.46 0.01 14.45
C ILE A 53 -13.12 0.47 15.86
N ALA A 54 -12.57 -0.44 16.65
CA ALA A 54 -12.03 -0.12 17.96
C ALA A 54 -10.58 0.32 17.83
N ASP A 55 -10.15 1.24 18.68
CA ASP A 55 -8.79 1.76 18.65
C ASP A 55 -7.74 0.69 18.92
N ASN A 56 -8.14 -0.38 19.61
CA ASN A 56 -7.24 -1.47 20.00
C ASN A 56 -7.63 -2.80 19.34
N ASP A 57 -8.18 -2.75 18.14
CA ASP A 57 -8.58 -3.97 17.42
C ASP A 57 -7.33 -4.72 16.96
N THR A 58 -6.93 -5.72 17.73
CA THR A 58 -5.70 -6.47 17.47
C THR A 58 -5.81 -7.38 16.24
N GLY A 59 -7.03 -7.72 15.82
CA GLY A 59 -7.23 -8.54 14.62
C GLY A 59 -7.37 -7.76 13.34
N PHE A 60 -7.36 -6.43 13.42
CA PHE A 60 -7.62 -5.59 12.27
C PHE A 60 -6.57 -5.76 11.18
N PHE A 61 -5.30 -5.73 11.56
CA PHE A 61 -4.21 -5.87 10.60
C PHE A 61 -4.23 -7.25 9.93
N ASP A 62 -4.60 -8.30 10.68
CA ASP A 62 -4.69 -9.64 10.13
C ASP A 62 -5.78 -9.72 9.06
N ARG A 63 -6.87 -8.99 9.23
CA ARG A 63 -7.94 -8.94 8.23
C ARG A 63 -7.56 -8.09 7.03
N LEU A 64 -6.79 -7.03 7.25
CA LEU A 64 -6.37 -6.14 6.18
C LEU A 64 -5.34 -6.80 5.27
N LEU A 65 -4.45 -7.59 5.84
CA LEU A 65 -3.41 -8.31 5.10
C LEU A 65 -3.45 -9.78 5.54
N PRO A 66 -4.33 -10.59 4.91
CA PRO A 66 -4.61 -11.94 5.40
C PRO A 66 -3.45 -12.92 5.31
N ASP A 67 -2.51 -12.70 4.39
CA ASP A 67 -1.39 -13.60 4.21
C ASP A 67 -0.36 -13.37 5.33
N ALA A 68 -0.17 -14.39 6.19
CA ALA A 68 0.73 -14.27 7.33
C ALA A 68 2.18 -14.01 6.91
N SER A 69 2.62 -14.58 5.79
CA SER A 69 3.98 -14.34 5.31
C SER A 69 4.14 -12.90 4.82
N HIS A 70 3.10 -12.33 4.21
CA HIS A 70 3.13 -10.91 3.83
C HIS A 70 3.20 -10.01 5.06
N ARG A 71 2.45 -10.32 6.11
CA ARG A 71 2.51 -9.53 7.34
C ARG A 71 3.90 -9.55 7.95
N THR A 72 4.49 -10.73 8.03
CA THR A 72 5.85 -10.89 8.56
C THR A 72 6.85 -10.12 7.72
N THR A 73 6.78 -10.26 6.39
CA THR A 73 7.70 -9.56 5.49
C THR A 73 7.55 -8.05 5.60
N LEU A 74 6.32 -7.54 5.68
CA LEU A 74 6.11 -6.11 5.82
C LEU A 74 6.77 -5.57 7.09
N VAL A 75 6.57 -6.25 8.22
CA VAL A 75 7.17 -5.84 9.50
C VAL A 75 8.70 -5.87 9.40
N GLN A 76 9.25 -6.93 8.80
CA GLN A 76 10.70 -7.06 8.66
C GLN A 76 11.29 -5.97 7.76
N GLU A 77 10.63 -5.67 6.64
CA GLU A 77 11.12 -4.63 5.73
C GLU A 77 11.07 -3.26 6.38
N LEU A 78 9.98 -2.94 7.07
CA LEU A 78 9.89 -1.67 7.79
C LEU A 78 10.95 -1.57 8.88
N SER A 79 11.11 -2.63 9.66
CA SER A 79 12.10 -2.69 10.72
C SER A 79 13.51 -2.46 10.17
N LYS A 80 13.83 -3.14 9.07
CA LYS A 80 15.16 -3.07 8.47
C LYS A 80 15.44 -1.69 7.87
N HIS A 81 14.48 -1.13 7.14
CA HIS A 81 14.70 0.13 6.44
C HIS A 81 14.76 1.34 7.37
N TYR A 82 14.12 1.27 8.53
CA TYR A 82 14.01 2.41 9.42
C TYR A 82 14.65 2.20 10.79
N SER A 83 15.36 1.08 10.95
CA SER A 83 16.13 0.79 12.17
C SER A 83 15.28 0.82 13.44
N VAL A 84 14.06 0.29 13.35
CA VAL A 84 13.14 0.13 14.50
C VAL A 84 13.04 -1.36 14.80
N PRO A 85 13.12 -1.78 16.08
CA PRO A 85 13.02 -3.21 16.40
C PRO A 85 11.75 -3.84 15.85
N GLU A 86 11.84 -5.10 15.41
CA GLU A 86 10.69 -5.78 14.78
C GLU A 86 9.47 -5.84 15.69
N GLN A 87 9.68 -6.11 16.96
CA GLN A 87 8.58 -6.21 17.91
C GLN A 87 7.84 -4.87 18.03
N GLU A 88 8.59 -3.79 18.09
CA GLU A 88 7.99 -2.46 18.14
C GLU A 88 7.33 -2.09 16.81
N THR A 89 7.96 -2.46 15.69
CA THR A 89 7.39 -2.25 14.36
C THR A 89 6.04 -2.94 14.23
N GLN A 90 5.96 -4.19 14.68
CA GLN A 90 4.70 -4.92 14.63
C GLN A 90 3.62 -4.25 15.49
N SER A 91 3.98 -3.76 16.65
CA SER A 91 3.04 -3.03 17.50
C SER A 91 2.55 -1.77 16.82
N LEU A 92 3.45 -1.02 16.19
CA LEU A 92 3.08 0.21 15.47
C LEU A 92 2.14 -0.08 14.30
N VAL A 93 2.45 -1.11 13.51
CA VAL A 93 1.63 -1.49 12.36
C VAL A 93 0.23 -1.88 12.82
N SER A 94 0.13 -2.71 13.84
CA SER A 94 -1.15 -3.20 14.33
C SER A 94 -2.01 -2.06 14.90
N ARG A 95 -1.38 -1.10 15.55
CA ARG A 95 -2.10 0.04 16.13
C ARG A 95 -2.45 1.09 15.09
N ALA A 96 -1.61 1.25 14.07
CA ALA A 96 -1.80 2.28 13.06
C ALA A 96 -2.99 1.96 12.14
N ALA A 97 -3.15 0.70 11.76
CA ALA A 97 -4.13 0.33 10.73
C ALA A 97 -5.55 0.78 11.05
N PRO A 98 -6.12 0.50 12.25
CA PRO A 98 -7.48 0.96 12.56
C PRO A 98 -7.56 2.48 12.67
N LEU A 99 -6.53 3.13 13.20
CA LEU A 99 -6.53 4.59 13.31
C LEU A 99 -6.52 5.26 11.94
N VAL A 100 -5.75 4.71 11.00
CA VAL A 100 -5.70 5.23 9.64
C VAL A 100 -7.08 5.12 8.98
N LEU A 101 -7.73 3.96 9.07
CA LEU A 101 -9.05 3.83 8.45
C LEU A 101 -10.06 4.78 9.07
N ARG A 102 -10.02 4.94 10.40
CA ARG A 102 -10.93 5.86 11.08
C ARG A 102 -10.73 7.28 10.58
N GLU A 103 -9.48 7.70 10.43
CA GLU A 103 -9.18 9.05 9.94
C GLU A 103 -9.60 9.21 8.47
N LEU A 104 -9.39 8.18 7.66
CA LEU A 104 -9.81 8.22 6.26
C LEU A 104 -11.34 8.31 6.15
N ARG A 105 -12.07 7.64 7.02
CA ARG A 105 -13.53 7.77 7.04
C ARG A 105 -13.97 9.18 7.38
N THR A 106 -13.28 9.82 8.30
CA THR A 106 -13.56 11.21 8.65
C THR A 106 -13.34 12.13 7.47
N LEU A 107 -12.24 11.94 6.75
CA LEU A 107 -11.93 12.75 5.58
C LEU A 107 -12.90 12.51 4.42
N ALA A 108 -13.30 11.26 4.22
CA ALA A 108 -14.19 10.89 3.11
C ALA A 108 -15.62 11.35 3.34
N GLY A 109 -16.03 11.53 4.59
CA GLY A 109 -17.39 11.94 4.91
C GLY A 109 -18.41 10.90 4.45
N ASN A 110 -19.31 11.30 3.56
CA ASN A 110 -20.35 10.40 3.06
C ASN A 110 -19.90 9.58 1.86
N THR A 111 -18.69 9.85 1.33
CA THR A 111 -18.15 9.10 0.19
C THR A 111 -17.47 7.82 0.71
N PRO A 112 -17.65 6.67 0.04
CA PRO A 112 -16.88 5.49 0.42
C PRO A 112 -15.38 5.77 0.35
N VAL A 113 -14.64 5.24 1.32
CA VAL A 113 -13.21 5.55 1.44
C VAL A 113 -12.44 5.21 0.16
N ASN A 114 -12.70 4.04 -0.43
CA ASN A 114 -11.99 3.64 -1.64
C ASN A 114 -12.25 4.62 -2.79
N THR A 115 -13.48 5.13 -2.91
CA THR A 115 -13.83 6.13 -3.93
C THR A 115 -13.13 7.46 -3.66
N PHE A 116 -13.16 7.90 -2.41
CA PHE A 116 -12.47 9.14 -2.01
C PHE A 116 -10.99 9.05 -2.32
N LEU A 117 -10.35 7.92 -1.99
CA LEU A 117 -8.91 7.75 -2.21
C LEU A 117 -8.55 7.69 -3.68
N GLY A 118 -9.47 7.28 -4.55
CA GLY A 118 -9.21 7.21 -5.98
C GLY A 118 -8.71 8.54 -6.57
N SER A 119 -9.19 9.65 -6.05
CA SER A 119 -8.77 10.97 -6.53
C SER A 119 -7.47 11.47 -5.89
N HIS A 120 -6.88 10.69 -4.96
CA HIS A 120 -5.66 11.09 -4.24
C HIS A 120 -4.49 10.14 -4.46
N LEU A 121 -4.66 9.14 -5.34
CA LEU A 121 -3.66 8.09 -5.51
C LEU A 121 -2.34 8.60 -6.06
N SER A 122 -2.35 9.65 -6.86
CA SER A 122 -1.11 10.17 -7.42
C SER A 122 -0.17 10.69 -6.34
N SER A 123 -0.70 11.33 -5.32
CA SER A 123 0.14 11.82 -4.22
C SER A 123 0.60 10.68 -3.32
N VAL A 124 -0.21 9.62 -3.20
CA VAL A 124 0.16 8.46 -2.41
C VAL A 124 1.25 7.65 -3.12
N ALA A 125 1.14 7.52 -4.44
CA ALA A 125 2.07 6.73 -5.23
C ALA A 125 3.52 7.17 -5.02
N SER A 126 3.76 8.47 -4.94
CA SER A 126 5.11 9.00 -4.78
C SER A 126 5.72 8.67 -3.41
N ALA A 127 4.90 8.31 -2.43
CA ALA A 127 5.35 7.98 -1.08
C ALA A 127 5.60 6.49 -0.89
N ILE A 128 5.21 5.64 -1.85
CA ILE A 128 5.35 4.18 -1.71
C ILE A 128 6.73 3.75 -2.20
N PRO A 129 7.55 3.14 -1.34
CA PRO A 129 8.85 2.63 -1.79
C PRO A 129 8.66 1.37 -2.66
N ALA A 130 9.63 1.13 -3.54
CA ALA A 130 9.53 0.02 -4.51
C ALA A 130 9.38 -1.33 -3.81
N TRP A 131 10.06 -1.54 -2.69
CA TRP A 131 9.98 -2.81 -1.97
C TRP A 131 8.58 -3.10 -1.43
N ALA A 132 7.73 -2.09 -1.36
CA ALA A 132 6.38 -2.24 -0.80
C ALA A 132 5.34 -2.59 -1.87
N TYR A 133 5.69 -2.59 -3.14
CA TYR A 133 4.70 -2.82 -4.20
C TYR A 133 4.02 -4.18 -4.08
N THR A 134 4.71 -5.19 -3.52
CA THR A 134 4.13 -6.51 -3.34
C THR A 134 2.95 -6.52 -2.36
N PHE A 135 2.84 -5.50 -1.51
CA PHE A 135 1.76 -5.39 -0.53
C PHE A 135 0.56 -4.59 -1.05
N ILE A 136 0.67 -4.04 -2.26
CA ILE A 136 -0.36 -3.19 -2.83
C ILE A 136 -1.19 -4.02 -3.82
N PRO A 137 -2.54 -3.95 -3.75
CA PRO A 137 -3.36 -4.67 -4.73
C PRO A 137 -3.04 -4.25 -6.16
N ALA A 138 -3.04 -5.22 -7.07
CA ALA A 138 -2.68 -4.97 -8.47
C ALA A 138 -3.59 -3.92 -9.11
N SER A 139 -4.87 -3.89 -8.74
CA SER A 139 -5.81 -2.90 -9.25
C SER A 139 -5.37 -1.48 -8.89
N VAL A 140 -4.86 -1.29 -7.68
CA VAL A 140 -4.40 0.02 -7.22
C VAL A 140 -3.09 0.39 -7.89
N LEU A 141 -2.18 -0.55 -8.04
CA LEU A 141 -0.93 -0.31 -8.78
C LEU A 141 -1.21 0.16 -10.20
N GLY A 142 -2.19 -0.44 -10.85
CA GLY A 142 -2.60 -0.02 -12.19
C GLY A 142 -3.12 1.40 -12.22
N LEU A 143 -3.93 1.79 -11.22
CA LEU A 143 -4.45 3.14 -11.13
C LEU A 143 -3.36 4.18 -10.87
N MET A 144 -2.29 3.77 -10.21
CA MET A 144 -1.14 4.64 -9.93
C MET A 144 -0.13 4.66 -11.07
N ASN A 145 -0.33 3.88 -12.13
CA ASN A 145 0.62 3.69 -13.22
C ASN A 145 1.95 3.13 -12.74
N ILE A 146 1.90 2.21 -11.77
CA ILE A 146 3.08 1.57 -11.22
C ILE A 146 3.17 0.16 -11.77
N ASN A 147 4.36 -0.21 -12.27
CA ASN A 147 4.63 -1.56 -12.69
C ASN A 147 4.81 -2.44 -11.45
N ALA A 148 3.99 -3.48 -11.31
CA ALA A 148 4.06 -4.39 -10.17
C ALA A 148 5.40 -5.12 -10.08
N ALA A 149 6.14 -5.25 -11.17
CA ALA A 149 7.50 -5.77 -11.13
C ALA A 149 8.46 -4.80 -10.43
N GLY A 150 8.01 -3.58 -10.21
CA GLY A 150 8.74 -2.60 -9.42
C GLY A 150 9.92 -1.99 -10.09
N ALA A 151 10.34 -2.55 -11.18
CA ALA A 151 11.59 -2.16 -11.78
C ALA A 151 11.38 -1.22 -12.92
N ALA A 152 10.85 -1.71 -13.99
CA ALA A 152 10.73 -0.92 -15.20
C ALA A 152 9.29 -0.52 -15.41
N PRO A 153 9.08 0.61 -16.04
CA PRO A 153 7.73 0.93 -16.47
C PRO A 153 7.25 -0.18 -17.38
N VAL A 154 6.08 -0.62 -17.14
CA VAL A 154 5.47 -1.59 -18.00
C VAL A 154 5.21 -0.91 -19.28
N VAL A 155 5.73 -1.56 -20.30
CA VAL A 155 5.23 -1.23 -21.57
C VAL A 155 3.99 -2.01 -21.65
N LYS A 156 3.05 -1.67 -21.52
CA LYS A 156 1.90 -2.45 -21.58
C LYS A 156 1.86 -3.32 -22.72
N THR A 157 2.15 -3.90 -23.08
CA THR A 157 2.06 -4.46 -23.90
C THR A 157 1.52 -5.33 -24.24
N THR A 158 1.56 -5.39 -24.45
CA THR A 158 1.23 -5.95 -24.72
C THR A 158 1.25 -6.86 -25.29
N THR A 159 1.44 -7.13 -25.53
CA THR A 159 1.53 -7.70 -25.97
C THR A 159 1.78 -8.50 -26.39
N ARG A 160 1.99 -8.93 -26.83
CA ARG A 160 2.19 -9.42 -27.19
C ARG A 160 2.74 -10.16 -27.57
N THR A 161 2.73 -10.50 -27.82
CA THR A 161 3.04 -10.82 -28.08
C THR A 161 3.67 -11.36 -28.52
N GLU A 162 3.82 -11.61 -28.73
CA GLU A 162 4.15 -11.82 -28.93
C GLU A 162 4.69 -12.26 -29.21
N GLU A 163 4.73 -12.41 -29.37
CA GLU A 163 4.94 -12.67 -29.50
C GLU A 163 5.42 -13.03 -29.83
N HIS A 164 5.45 -13.26 -30.27
CA HIS A 164 5.65 -13.59 -30.55
C HIS A 164 6.23 -13.83 -30.97
N LEU A 165 6.51 -13.88 -31.03
CA LEU A 165 6.80 -13.97 -31.30
C LEU A 165 7.42 -14.14 -31.71
N VAL A 166 7.64 -14.27 -32.10
CA VAL A 166 7.95 -14.33 -32.35
C VAL A 166 8.34 -14.51 -32.70
N ALA A 167 8.58 -14.69 -33.08
CA ALA A 167 8.68 -14.76 -33.33
C ALA A 167 8.97 -14.96 -33.72
N THR A 168 8.88 -14.98 -34.23
CA THR A 168 8.86 -15.14 -34.50
C THR A 168 9.03 -15.34 -34.93
N PRO A 169 9.33 -15.23 -35.58
CA PRO A 169 9.25 -15.40 -35.91
C PRO A 169 9.33 -15.69 -36.31
N LYS A 170 9.53 -15.67 -36.58
CA LYS A 170 9.50 -15.91 -36.96
C LYS A 170 9.65 -16.11 -37.32
N GLU A 171 9.75 -16.07 -37.67
CA GLU A 171 9.76 -16.25 -37.98
C GLU A 171 10.07 -16.44 -38.34
N ASP A 172 10.28 -16.55 -38.88
CA ASP A 172 10.42 -16.70 -39.19
C ASP A 172 10.81 -17.00 -39.72
N ASN A 173 10.96 -17.14 -40.36
CA ASN A 173 11.20 -17.38 -40.78
C ASN A 173 11.49 -17.66 -41.23
N GLY A 174 11.79 -17.86 -41.59
CA GLY A 174 12.04 -18.02 -41.75
C GLY A 174 12.30 -18.40 -42.40
N GLY A 175 12.27 -18.47 -42.96
CA GLY A 175 12.42 -18.64 -43.22
C GLY A 175 12.65 -19.03 -43.93
N LEU A 176 12.58 -19.05 -44.40
CA LEU A 176 12.73 -19.20 -44.84
C LEU A 176 12.94 -19.41 -45.19
N MET A 177 13.25 -19.60 -45.60
CA MET A 177 13.46 -19.55 -45.75
C MET A 177 13.40 -19.69 -45.83
#